data_a91917850336c3096c9c0b460ce17ef5
#
_entry.id   a91917850336c3096c9c0b460ce17ef5
#
_cell.length_a   1.000
_cell.length_b   1.000
_cell.length_c   1.000
_cell.angle_alpha   90.00
_cell.angle_beta   90.00
_cell.angle_gamma   90.00
#
_symmetry.space_group_name_H-M   'P 1'
#
loop_
_entity.id
_entity.type
_entity.pdbx_description
1 polymer ?
#
loop_
_entity_poly.entity_id
_entity_poly.type
_entity_poly.pdbx_seq_one_letter_code
_entity_poly.pdbx_strand_id
1 'polypeptide(L)'
;MLIKTIPVGQLETNCYVVTDEKTLDCAVIDPGDESNTILDYLEEHRLRCRAIFLTHGHYDHVGAVEAVAEETGATVYMSRLDDAEERRDPHFPFHLPEGGEYYGDGDSVEIAGLCFEVLGTPGHTPGGVTLRCGDALFTGDTLFRGSCGRTDLPGGDMDEELRSLRKLCALEGDYEVYPGHMDPSSLARERLFNYYCRAAMNA
;
A
#
# COMPACT_ATOMS: atom_id res chain seq x y z
N MET A 1 2.67 -18.02 -1.56
CA MET A 1 2.31 -16.74 -0.92
C MET A 1 0.82 -16.73 -0.70
N LEU A 2 0.38 -16.38 0.49
CA LEU A 2 -1.03 -16.21 0.83
C LEU A 2 -1.28 -14.72 1.11
N ILE A 3 -2.36 -14.17 0.55
CA ILE A 3 -2.77 -12.79 0.78
C ILE A 3 -4.14 -12.80 1.46
N LYS A 4 -4.24 -12.17 2.60
CA LYS A 4 -5.50 -11.94 3.33
C LYS A 4 -5.82 -10.45 3.31
N THR A 5 -7.02 -10.11 2.89
CA THR A 5 -7.57 -8.76 3.01
C THR A 5 -8.39 -8.66 4.29
N ILE A 6 -8.15 -7.61 5.06
CA ILE A 6 -8.89 -7.25 6.27
C ILE A 6 -9.35 -5.80 6.08
N PRO A 7 -10.60 -5.56 5.65
CA PRO A 7 -11.13 -4.19 5.60
C PRO A 7 -11.21 -3.61 7.00
N VAL A 8 -10.67 -2.41 7.20
CA VAL A 8 -10.58 -1.75 8.51
C VAL A 8 -11.11 -0.32 8.46
N GLY A 9 -11.62 0.14 9.61
CA GLY A 9 -12.10 1.49 9.80
C GLY A 9 -13.38 1.85 9.02
N GLN A 10 -13.81 3.11 9.17
CA GLN A 10 -15.05 3.60 8.56
C GLN A 10 -14.97 3.77 7.04
N LEU A 11 -13.77 3.91 6.50
CA LEU A 11 -13.53 4.05 5.05
C LEU A 11 -13.30 2.68 4.39
N GLU A 12 -13.39 1.58 5.15
CA GLU A 12 -13.18 0.21 4.67
C GLU A 12 -11.85 0.06 3.90
N THR A 13 -10.78 0.66 4.47
CA THR A 13 -9.43 0.55 3.91
C THR A 13 -8.96 -0.89 3.93
N ASN A 14 -8.45 -1.38 2.83
CA ASN A 14 -7.95 -2.74 2.71
C ASN A 14 -6.57 -2.88 3.37
N CYS A 15 -6.52 -3.36 4.59
CA CYS A 15 -5.28 -3.85 5.19
C CYS A 15 -4.97 -5.24 4.63
N TYR A 16 -3.73 -5.47 4.18
CA TYR A 16 -3.31 -6.76 3.65
C TYR A 16 -2.30 -7.45 4.54
N VAL A 17 -2.50 -8.74 4.80
CA VAL A 17 -1.49 -9.61 5.42
C VAL A 17 -0.96 -10.55 4.35
N VAL A 18 0.33 -10.37 4.00
CA VAL A 18 1.01 -11.13 2.95
C VAL A 18 1.96 -12.11 3.61
N THR A 19 1.69 -13.41 3.48
CA THR A 19 2.36 -14.47 4.25
C THR A 19 3.19 -15.38 3.34
N ASP A 20 4.43 -15.66 3.75
CA ASP A 20 5.18 -16.81 3.25
C ASP A 20 4.70 -18.09 3.96
N GLU A 21 3.99 -18.93 3.22
CA GLU A 21 3.38 -20.17 3.73
C GLU A 21 4.38 -21.19 4.26
N LYS A 22 5.67 -21.07 3.92
CA LYS A 22 6.70 -22.00 4.38
C LYS A 22 7.23 -21.62 5.76
N THR A 23 7.41 -20.32 5.99
CA THR A 23 8.02 -19.83 7.21
C THR A 23 6.99 -19.29 8.21
N LEU A 24 5.79 -18.94 7.76
CA LEU A 24 4.77 -18.18 8.50
C LEU A 24 5.24 -16.78 8.91
N ASP A 25 6.29 -16.26 8.27
CA ASP A 25 6.62 -14.86 8.34
C ASP A 25 5.71 -14.08 7.38
N CYS A 26 5.30 -12.88 7.78
CA CYS A 26 4.40 -12.06 6.99
C CYS A 26 4.79 -10.58 7.01
N ALA A 27 4.25 -9.85 6.05
CA ALA A 27 4.17 -8.40 6.05
C ALA A 27 2.71 -7.97 6.20
N VAL A 28 2.50 -6.83 6.88
CA VAL A 28 1.22 -6.14 6.93
C VAL A 28 1.33 -4.88 6.07
N ILE A 29 0.35 -4.62 5.22
CA ILE A 29 0.32 -3.44 4.36
C ILE A 29 -0.89 -2.60 4.74
N ASP A 30 -0.70 -1.31 4.98
CA ASP A 30 -1.70 -0.31 5.32
C ASP A 30 -2.62 -0.72 6.49
N PRO A 31 -2.09 -0.94 7.70
CA PRO A 31 -2.91 -1.15 8.90
C PRO A 31 -3.59 0.16 9.32
N GLY A 32 -4.72 0.48 8.69
CA GLY A 32 -5.37 1.78 8.79
C GLY A 32 -6.15 2.00 10.09
N ASP A 33 -6.70 0.94 10.67
CA ASP A 33 -7.51 0.98 11.89
C ASP A 33 -7.64 -0.43 12.49
N GLU A 34 -8.40 -0.57 13.60
CA GLU A 34 -8.80 -1.86 14.19
C GLU A 34 -7.59 -2.79 14.48
N SER A 35 -6.55 -2.26 15.13
CA SER A 35 -5.32 -3.01 15.46
C SER A 35 -5.59 -4.38 16.06
N ASN A 36 -6.58 -4.51 16.96
CA ASN A 36 -6.95 -5.79 17.55
C ASN A 36 -7.39 -6.82 16.53
N THR A 37 -8.20 -6.42 15.53
CA THR A 37 -8.65 -7.33 14.46
C THR A 37 -7.47 -7.86 13.65
N ILE A 38 -6.46 -7.01 13.38
CA ILE A 38 -5.23 -7.40 12.67
C ILE A 38 -4.40 -8.35 13.55
N LEU A 39 -4.17 -7.99 14.82
CA LEU A 39 -3.37 -8.78 15.76
C LEU A 39 -4.00 -10.13 16.07
N ASP A 40 -5.32 -10.19 16.27
CA ASP A 40 -6.06 -11.44 16.48
C ASP A 40 -5.88 -12.38 15.27
N TYR A 41 -5.95 -11.85 14.03
CA TYR A 41 -5.68 -12.64 12.84
C TYR A 41 -4.25 -13.21 12.82
N LEU A 42 -3.24 -12.38 13.16
CA LEU A 42 -1.85 -12.82 13.22
C LEU A 42 -1.66 -13.93 14.27
N GLU A 43 -2.24 -13.78 15.46
CA GLU A 43 -2.16 -14.75 16.55
C GLU A 43 -2.88 -16.08 16.19
N GLU A 44 -4.11 -16.01 15.71
CA GLU A 44 -4.91 -17.18 15.32
C GLU A 44 -4.19 -18.05 14.28
N HIS A 45 -3.51 -17.41 13.34
CA HIS A 45 -2.78 -18.09 12.27
C HIS A 45 -1.30 -18.30 12.58
N ARG A 46 -0.83 -17.92 13.78
CA ARG A 46 0.57 -18.03 14.24
C ARG A 46 1.57 -17.36 13.29
N LEU A 47 1.17 -16.24 12.72
CA LEU A 47 2.00 -15.48 11.80
C LEU A 47 2.99 -14.59 12.57
N ARG A 48 4.17 -14.43 12.00
CA ARG A 48 5.19 -13.52 12.53
C ARG A 48 5.31 -12.33 11.61
N CYS A 49 4.72 -11.21 12.02
CA CYS A 49 4.86 -9.96 11.27
C CYS A 49 6.31 -9.47 11.38
N ARG A 50 6.96 -9.26 10.24
CA ARG A 50 8.34 -8.81 10.13
C ARG A 50 8.46 -7.38 9.62
N ALA A 51 7.48 -6.96 8.82
CA ALA A 51 7.43 -5.62 8.28
C ALA A 51 5.99 -5.11 8.21
N ILE A 52 5.87 -3.80 8.33
CA ILE A 52 4.66 -3.04 8.04
C ILE A 52 5.03 -2.09 6.91
N PHE A 53 4.30 -2.18 5.80
CA PHE A 53 4.49 -1.29 4.65
C PHE A 53 3.34 -0.30 4.54
N LEU A 54 3.66 0.96 4.29
CA LEU A 54 2.66 2.02 4.09
C LEU A 54 2.71 2.51 2.66
N THR A 55 1.67 2.24 1.90
CA THR A 55 1.60 2.72 0.51
C THR A 55 1.63 4.23 0.43
N HIS A 56 1.07 4.91 1.44
CA HIS A 56 1.12 6.37 1.62
C HIS A 56 0.74 6.76 3.06
N GLY A 57 0.75 8.05 3.37
CA GLY A 57 0.63 8.57 4.75
C GLY A 57 -0.76 9.05 5.18
N HIS A 58 -1.85 8.75 4.47
CA HIS A 58 -3.18 9.16 4.93
C HIS A 58 -3.64 8.39 6.16
N TYR A 59 -4.42 9.08 7.02
CA TYR A 59 -4.80 8.60 8.36
C TYR A 59 -5.47 7.24 8.37
N ASP A 60 -6.26 6.95 7.37
CA ASP A 60 -7.00 5.69 7.23
C ASP A 60 -6.14 4.50 6.75
N HIS A 61 -4.88 4.76 6.37
CA HIS A 61 -3.87 3.74 6.06
C HIS A 61 -2.86 3.51 7.20
N VAL A 62 -2.80 4.43 8.18
CA VAL A 62 -1.74 4.42 9.20
C VAL A 62 -2.23 4.30 10.64
N GLY A 63 -3.53 4.38 10.89
CA GLY A 63 -4.09 4.54 12.24
C GLY A 63 -3.79 3.41 13.24
N ALA A 64 -3.51 2.19 12.78
CA ALA A 64 -3.14 1.07 13.65
C ALA A 64 -1.63 0.75 13.63
N VAL A 65 -0.80 1.51 12.90
CA VAL A 65 0.64 1.22 12.70
C VAL A 65 1.38 1.09 14.03
N GLU A 66 1.24 2.07 14.92
CA GLU A 66 1.97 2.07 16.20
C GLU A 66 1.63 0.83 17.02
N ALA A 67 0.34 0.52 17.18
CA ALA A 67 -0.11 -0.61 17.98
C ALA A 67 0.35 -1.96 17.39
N VAL A 68 0.29 -2.12 16.07
CA VAL A 68 0.75 -3.35 15.40
C VAL A 68 2.27 -3.46 15.46
N ALA A 69 3.01 -2.36 15.29
CA ALA A 69 4.46 -2.35 15.38
C ALA A 69 4.97 -2.65 16.79
N GLU A 70 4.36 -2.06 17.82
CA GLU A 70 4.70 -2.32 19.24
C GLU A 70 4.50 -3.78 19.64
N GLU A 71 3.36 -4.37 19.25
CA GLU A 71 3.04 -5.75 19.63
C GLU A 71 3.88 -6.78 18.85
N THR A 72 4.21 -6.51 17.59
CA THR A 72 4.91 -7.48 16.72
C THR A 72 6.43 -7.30 16.69
N GLY A 73 6.92 -6.10 17.00
CA GLY A 73 8.31 -5.70 16.78
C GLY A 73 8.69 -5.57 15.29
N ALA A 74 7.69 -5.44 14.39
CA ALA A 74 7.91 -5.32 12.96
C ALA A 74 8.50 -3.95 12.60
N THR A 75 9.42 -3.92 11.63
CA THR A 75 9.94 -2.68 11.07
C THR A 75 8.89 -2.02 10.19
N VAL A 76 8.66 -0.72 10.37
CA VAL A 76 7.73 0.07 9.57
C VAL A 76 8.47 0.74 8.42
N TYR A 77 7.92 0.64 7.21
CA TYR A 77 8.47 1.23 6.00
C TYR A 77 7.49 2.21 5.37
N MET A 78 7.95 3.41 5.01
CA MET A 78 7.14 4.38 4.27
C MET A 78 8.01 5.28 3.38
N SER A 79 7.35 6.04 2.49
CA SER A 79 8.05 7.08 1.72
C SER A 79 8.38 8.29 2.60
N ARG A 80 9.61 8.78 2.53
CA ARG A 80 10.02 10.02 3.19
C ARG A 80 9.18 11.24 2.77
N LEU A 81 8.64 11.21 1.54
CA LEU A 81 7.85 12.32 1.03
C LEU A 81 6.51 12.47 1.75
N ASP A 82 5.96 11.39 2.28
CA ASP A 82 4.71 11.43 3.02
C ASP A 82 4.91 11.64 4.53
N ASP A 83 6.14 11.45 5.03
CA ASP A 83 6.51 11.82 6.41
C ASP A 83 6.94 13.30 6.53
N ALA A 84 6.94 14.06 5.45
CA ALA A 84 7.29 15.48 5.46
C ALA A 84 6.27 16.31 6.25
N GLU A 85 6.75 17.18 7.16
CA GLU A 85 5.92 17.96 8.09
C GLU A 85 4.85 18.81 7.40
N GLU A 86 5.18 19.37 6.22
CA GLU A 86 4.27 20.22 5.45
C GLU A 86 3.09 19.45 4.81
N ARG A 87 3.15 18.13 4.83
CA ARG A 87 2.21 17.24 4.12
C ARG A 87 1.36 16.39 5.03
N ARG A 88 1.61 16.46 6.34
CA ARG A 88 0.84 15.74 7.34
C ARG A 88 -0.54 16.31 7.46
N ASP A 89 -1.52 15.43 7.63
CA ASP A 89 -2.85 15.87 8.01
C ASP A 89 -2.77 16.56 9.39
N PRO A 90 -3.16 17.83 9.51
CA PRO A 90 -3.08 18.54 10.79
C PRO A 90 -4.03 17.98 11.86
N HIS A 91 -5.02 17.19 11.47
CA HIS A 91 -5.99 16.57 12.37
C HIS A 91 -5.57 15.15 12.78
N PHE A 92 -4.79 14.46 11.93
CA PHE A 92 -4.33 13.10 12.15
C PHE A 92 -2.84 12.98 11.76
N PRO A 93 -1.95 13.68 12.47
CA PRO A 93 -0.53 13.63 12.15
C PRO A 93 0.01 12.23 12.38
N PHE A 94 0.70 11.69 11.38
CA PHE A 94 1.43 10.45 11.49
C PHE A 94 2.92 10.70 11.25
N HIS A 95 3.76 9.99 11.99
CA HIS A 95 5.21 10.00 11.84
C HIS A 95 5.71 8.56 11.77
N LEU A 96 6.75 8.35 10.98
CA LEU A 96 7.43 7.07 11.00
C LEU A 96 7.92 6.77 12.42
N PRO A 97 7.52 5.65 13.05
CA PRO A 97 7.96 5.29 14.40
C PRO A 97 9.49 5.16 14.49
N GLU A 98 10.04 5.30 15.71
CA GLU A 98 11.46 5.10 15.95
C GLU A 98 11.90 3.68 15.50
N GLY A 99 12.98 3.60 14.74
CA GLY A 99 13.45 2.33 14.15
C GLY A 99 12.79 1.95 12.83
N GLY A 100 11.86 2.76 12.35
CA GLY A 100 11.31 2.61 10.99
C GLY A 100 12.29 3.04 9.91
N GLU A 101 12.04 2.60 8.70
CA GLU A 101 12.92 2.81 7.54
C GLU A 101 12.16 3.51 6.41
N TYR A 102 12.88 4.33 5.65
CA TYR A 102 12.33 4.93 4.44
C TYR A 102 12.68 4.10 3.22
N TYR A 103 11.73 4.05 2.29
CA TYR A 103 11.94 3.49 0.96
C TYR A 103 11.49 4.44 -0.15
N GLY A 104 11.84 4.12 -1.39
CA GLY A 104 11.47 4.89 -2.57
C GLY A 104 11.45 4.04 -3.84
N ASP A 105 11.21 4.70 -4.97
CA ASP A 105 11.14 4.04 -6.27
C ASP A 105 12.42 3.27 -6.60
N GLY A 106 12.27 1.98 -6.90
CA GLY A 106 13.36 1.06 -7.25
C GLY A 106 13.97 0.31 -6.06
N ASP A 107 13.58 0.63 -4.82
CA ASP A 107 14.01 -0.14 -3.65
C ASP A 107 13.30 -1.49 -3.58
N SER A 108 13.85 -2.40 -2.78
CA SER A 108 13.23 -3.69 -2.48
C SER A 108 13.47 -4.09 -1.04
N VAL A 109 12.47 -4.72 -0.42
CA VAL A 109 12.56 -5.27 0.94
C VAL A 109 12.27 -6.76 0.89
N GLU A 110 13.18 -7.57 1.42
CA GLU A 110 13.02 -9.02 1.49
C GLU A 110 12.57 -9.45 2.88
N ILE A 111 11.50 -10.25 2.93
CA ILE A 111 10.95 -10.84 4.16
C ILE A 111 10.76 -12.33 3.92
N ALA A 112 11.62 -13.13 4.54
CA ALA A 112 11.65 -14.58 4.34
C ALA A 112 11.78 -14.93 2.83
N GLY A 113 10.75 -15.53 2.25
CA GLY A 113 10.72 -15.88 0.82
C GLY A 113 9.96 -14.86 -0.05
N LEU A 114 9.58 -13.70 0.52
CA LEU A 114 8.84 -12.64 -0.17
C LEU A 114 9.77 -11.47 -0.48
N CYS A 115 9.75 -11.01 -1.73
CA CYS A 115 10.44 -9.80 -2.16
C CYS A 115 9.43 -8.74 -2.55
N PHE A 116 9.41 -7.63 -1.83
CA PHE A 116 8.56 -6.48 -2.10
C PHE A 116 9.37 -5.42 -2.84
N GLU A 117 9.09 -5.23 -4.13
CA GLU A 117 9.68 -4.16 -4.93
C GLU A 117 8.81 -2.90 -4.83
N VAL A 118 9.44 -1.77 -4.62
CA VAL A 118 8.78 -0.47 -4.47
C VAL A 118 8.73 0.25 -5.81
N LEU A 119 7.53 0.52 -6.28
CA LEU A 119 7.27 1.33 -7.47
C LEU A 119 6.72 2.68 -7.01
N GLY A 120 7.47 3.76 -7.18
CA GLY A 120 6.96 5.11 -6.91
C GLY A 120 5.76 5.41 -7.81
N THR A 121 4.63 5.71 -7.20
CA THR A 121 3.38 6.05 -7.87
C THR A 121 2.76 7.31 -7.23
N PRO A 122 3.44 8.48 -7.34
CA PRO A 122 2.92 9.74 -6.83
C PRO A 122 1.68 10.19 -7.61
N GLY A 123 0.86 11.01 -6.95
CA GLY A 123 -0.33 11.60 -7.56
C GLY A 123 -1.46 11.76 -6.56
N HIS A 124 -1.91 10.71 -5.90
CA HIS A 124 -2.81 10.79 -4.76
C HIS A 124 -2.11 11.45 -3.57
N THR A 125 -0.89 11.03 -3.27
CA THR A 125 0.08 11.72 -2.42
C THR A 125 1.42 11.82 -3.15
N PRO A 126 2.31 12.72 -2.74
CA PRO A 126 3.65 12.82 -3.34
C PRO A 126 4.56 11.63 -3.04
N GLY A 127 4.33 10.95 -1.92
CA GLY A 127 5.07 9.78 -1.49
C GLY A 127 4.39 8.44 -1.82
N GLY A 128 3.29 8.47 -2.56
CA GLY A 128 2.55 7.27 -2.92
C GLY A 128 3.41 6.23 -3.62
N VAL A 129 3.27 4.97 -3.21
CA VAL A 129 3.95 3.84 -3.81
C VAL A 129 2.99 2.68 -4.08
N THR A 130 3.33 1.89 -5.09
CA THR A 130 2.77 0.55 -5.31
C THR A 130 3.83 -0.47 -4.92
N LEU A 131 3.45 -1.47 -4.14
CA LEU A 131 4.34 -2.58 -3.79
C LEU A 131 4.06 -3.77 -4.71
N ARG A 132 5.10 -4.30 -5.35
CA ARG A 132 5.01 -5.52 -6.15
C ARG A 132 5.62 -6.68 -5.39
N CYS A 133 4.84 -7.76 -5.23
CA CYS A 133 5.35 -9.01 -4.67
C CYS A 133 4.85 -10.18 -5.52
N GLY A 134 5.76 -10.82 -6.27
CA GLY A 134 5.38 -11.85 -7.25
C GLY A 134 4.45 -11.29 -8.33
N ASP A 135 3.25 -11.85 -8.44
CA ASP A 135 2.19 -11.45 -9.35
C ASP A 135 1.15 -10.48 -8.73
N ALA A 136 1.38 -10.00 -7.52
CA ALA A 136 0.51 -9.07 -6.82
C ALA A 136 1.05 -7.63 -6.85
N LEU A 137 0.15 -6.66 -7.07
CA LEU A 137 0.38 -5.22 -6.93
C LEU A 137 -0.51 -4.67 -5.82
N PHE A 138 0.07 -4.17 -4.75
CA PHE A 138 -0.62 -3.43 -3.68
C PHE A 138 -0.53 -1.96 -4.03
N THR A 139 -1.60 -1.42 -4.60
CA THR A 139 -1.56 -0.12 -5.29
C THR A 139 -1.90 1.06 -4.40
N GLY A 140 -2.23 0.81 -3.11
CA GLY A 140 -2.75 1.87 -2.26
C GLY A 140 -3.86 2.64 -2.98
N ASP A 141 -3.80 3.95 -2.89
CA ASP A 141 -4.79 4.83 -3.50
C ASP A 141 -4.36 5.38 -4.88
N THR A 142 -3.52 4.63 -5.61
CA THR A 142 -3.19 4.97 -7.00
C THR A 142 -4.18 4.34 -7.98
N LEU A 143 -4.32 3.01 -8.00
CA LEU A 143 -5.15 2.29 -8.97
C LEU A 143 -6.24 1.50 -8.26
N PHE A 144 -7.50 1.82 -8.57
CA PHE A 144 -8.68 1.10 -8.12
C PHE A 144 -9.36 0.34 -9.26
N ARG A 145 -10.25 -0.57 -8.91
CA ARG A 145 -11.09 -1.27 -9.88
C ARG A 145 -12.00 -0.29 -10.62
N GLY A 146 -11.61 0.06 -11.85
CA GLY A 146 -12.34 0.99 -12.73
C GLY A 146 -12.18 2.46 -12.39
N SER A 147 -11.30 2.82 -11.43
CA SER A 147 -11.06 4.19 -10.99
C SER A 147 -9.58 4.41 -10.63
N CYS A 148 -9.28 5.57 -10.08
CA CYS A 148 -7.99 5.91 -9.46
C CYS A 148 -8.21 6.74 -8.20
N GLY A 149 -7.13 6.99 -7.46
CA GLY A 149 -7.13 7.86 -6.29
C GLY A 149 -7.57 9.30 -6.61
N ARG A 150 -8.14 9.96 -5.61
CA ARG A 150 -8.44 11.39 -5.69
C ARG A 150 -7.16 12.20 -5.59
N THR A 151 -7.13 13.36 -6.22
CA THR A 151 -5.94 14.24 -6.25
C THR A 151 -6.25 15.66 -5.79
N ASP A 152 -7.39 15.86 -5.13
CA ASP A 152 -7.84 17.15 -4.64
C ASP A 152 -7.49 17.43 -3.16
N LEU A 153 -6.80 16.49 -2.51
CA LEU A 153 -6.24 16.66 -1.17
C LEU A 153 -4.86 17.35 -1.22
N PRO A 154 -4.37 17.91 -0.10
CA PRO A 154 -3.06 18.55 -0.06
C PRO A 154 -1.92 17.64 -0.55
N GLY A 155 -1.19 18.09 -1.55
CA GLY A 155 -0.12 17.31 -2.18
C GLY A 155 -0.56 16.45 -3.37
N GLY A 156 -1.87 16.32 -3.62
CA GLY A 156 -2.39 15.60 -4.77
C GLY A 156 -2.15 16.31 -6.10
N ASP A 157 -1.87 15.54 -7.16
CA ASP A 157 -1.60 16.03 -8.52
C ASP A 157 -2.10 15.02 -9.56
N MET A 158 -3.08 15.41 -10.37
CA MET A 158 -3.69 14.53 -11.38
C MET A 158 -2.72 14.19 -12.52
N ASP A 159 -1.80 15.07 -12.87
CA ASP A 159 -0.83 14.78 -13.93
C ASP A 159 0.19 13.75 -13.47
N GLU A 160 0.61 13.81 -12.20
CA GLU A 160 1.44 12.77 -11.59
C GLU A 160 0.67 11.44 -11.47
N GLU A 161 -0.59 11.48 -11.05
CA GLU A 161 -1.45 10.30 -10.96
C GLU A 161 -1.56 9.59 -12.31
N LEU A 162 -1.79 10.33 -13.39
CA LEU A 162 -1.81 9.76 -14.74
C LEU A 162 -0.46 9.18 -15.18
N ARG A 163 0.67 9.81 -14.79
CA ARG A 163 2.01 9.23 -15.04
C ARG A 163 2.21 7.93 -14.29
N SER A 164 1.76 7.87 -13.04
CA SER A 164 1.80 6.67 -12.19
C SER A 164 0.95 5.54 -12.78
N LEU A 165 -0.28 5.84 -13.19
CA LEU A 165 -1.14 4.88 -13.88
C LEU A 165 -0.51 4.37 -15.19
N ARG A 166 0.13 5.25 -15.96
CA ARG A 166 0.87 4.85 -17.19
C ARG A 166 2.01 3.90 -16.83
N LYS A 167 2.79 4.22 -15.79
CA LYS A 167 3.88 3.36 -15.29
C LYS A 167 3.38 1.97 -14.95
N LEU A 168 2.28 1.86 -14.18
CA LEU A 168 1.68 0.57 -13.84
C LEU A 168 1.15 -0.16 -15.08
N CYS A 169 0.44 0.53 -15.96
CA CYS A 169 -0.09 -0.05 -17.18
C CYS A 169 1.00 -0.53 -18.17
N ALA A 170 2.21 -0.01 -18.08
CA ALA A 170 3.35 -0.40 -18.93
C ALA A 170 4.09 -1.65 -18.41
N LEU A 171 3.78 -2.15 -17.21
CA LEU A 171 4.39 -3.37 -16.68
C LEU A 171 4.12 -4.56 -17.63
N GLU A 172 5.12 -5.38 -17.89
CA GLU A 172 4.96 -6.58 -18.71
C GLU A 172 4.18 -7.67 -17.97
N GLY A 173 3.28 -8.34 -18.67
CA GLY A 173 2.45 -9.41 -18.10
C GLY A 173 1.15 -8.91 -17.47
N ASP A 174 0.54 -9.75 -16.66
CA ASP A 174 -0.64 -9.43 -15.88
C ASP A 174 -0.33 -9.57 -14.38
N TYR A 175 -1.04 -8.82 -13.58
CA TYR A 175 -0.89 -8.78 -12.12
C TYR A 175 -2.27 -8.70 -11.47
N GLU A 176 -2.42 -9.36 -10.34
CA GLU A 176 -3.55 -9.13 -9.45
C GLU A 176 -3.38 -7.76 -8.77
N VAL A 177 -4.41 -6.92 -8.80
CA VAL A 177 -4.42 -5.57 -8.24
C VAL A 177 -5.16 -5.58 -6.91
N TYR A 178 -4.46 -5.23 -5.86
CA TYR A 178 -4.94 -5.11 -4.48
C TYR A 178 -4.92 -3.63 -4.08
N PRO A 179 -6.04 -2.91 -4.24
CA PRO A 179 -6.12 -1.47 -3.99
C PRO A 179 -6.30 -1.13 -2.51
N GLY A 180 -6.04 0.12 -2.13
CA GLY A 180 -6.33 0.63 -0.77
C GLY A 180 -7.80 0.59 -0.41
N HIS A 181 -8.68 0.75 -1.39
CA HIS A 181 -10.14 0.67 -1.23
C HIS A 181 -10.77 -0.15 -2.36
N MET A 182 -12.04 -0.54 -2.16
CA MET A 182 -12.84 -1.30 -3.14
C MET A 182 -12.37 -2.75 -3.32
N ASP A 183 -12.96 -3.43 -4.30
CA ASP A 183 -12.63 -4.81 -4.64
C ASP A 183 -11.29 -4.93 -5.37
N PRO A 184 -10.60 -6.07 -5.25
CA PRO A 184 -9.47 -6.43 -6.10
C PRO A 184 -9.82 -6.44 -7.59
N SER A 185 -8.79 -6.33 -8.43
CA SER A 185 -8.91 -6.34 -9.88
C SER A 185 -7.73 -7.07 -10.52
N SER A 186 -7.58 -6.98 -11.84
CA SER A 186 -6.35 -7.35 -12.53
C SER A 186 -5.86 -6.21 -13.42
N LEU A 187 -4.56 -6.12 -13.60
CA LEU A 187 -3.97 -5.07 -14.43
C LEU A 187 -4.43 -5.16 -15.89
N ALA A 188 -4.62 -6.38 -16.42
CA ALA A 188 -5.18 -6.59 -17.76
C ALA A 188 -6.59 -6.00 -17.88
N ARG A 189 -7.43 -6.21 -16.86
CA ARG A 189 -8.78 -5.62 -16.84
C ARG A 189 -8.70 -4.08 -16.79
N GLU A 190 -7.86 -3.52 -15.93
CA GLU A 190 -7.77 -2.07 -15.79
C GLU A 190 -7.21 -1.39 -17.07
N ARG A 191 -6.26 -1.99 -17.74
CA ARG A 191 -5.79 -1.52 -19.07
C ARG A 191 -6.92 -1.42 -20.11
N LEU A 192 -7.89 -2.32 -20.05
CA LEU A 192 -8.97 -2.38 -21.03
C LEU A 192 -10.18 -1.51 -20.66
N PHE A 193 -10.55 -1.46 -19.41
CA PHE A 193 -11.85 -0.92 -18.98
C PHE A 193 -11.76 0.31 -18.09
N ASN A 194 -10.61 0.56 -17.42
CA ASN A 194 -10.45 1.72 -16.57
C ASN A 194 -10.26 2.99 -17.44
N TYR A 195 -11.12 3.98 -17.23
CA TYR A 195 -11.06 5.24 -17.98
C TYR A 195 -9.72 5.96 -17.79
N TYR A 196 -9.22 6.04 -16.55
CA TYR A 196 -7.98 6.76 -16.22
C TYR A 196 -6.75 6.04 -16.76
N CYS A 197 -6.69 4.72 -16.68
CA CYS A 197 -5.62 3.93 -17.31
C CYS A 197 -5.58 4.14 -18.82
N ARG A 198 -6.74 4.12 -19.46
CA ARG A 198 -6.83 4.37 -20.92
C ARG A 198 -6.44 5.80 -21.29
N ALA A 199 -6.85 6.79 -20.50
CA ALA A 199 -6.43 8.18 -20.69
C ALA A 199 -4.90 8.31 -20.53
N ALA A 200 -4.34 7.73 -19.49
CA ALA A 200 -2.91 7.73 -19.20
C ALA A 200 -2.07 7.09 -20.33
N MET A 201 -2.54 6.00 -20.93
CA MET A 201 -1.84 5.32 -22.04
C MET A 201 -1.91 6.08 -23.37
N ASN A 202 -2.88 6.98 -23.56
CA ASN A 202 -3.08 7.72 -24.80
C ASN A 202 -2.55 9.18 -24.75
N ALA A 203 -2.11 9.65 -23.59
CA ALA A 203 -1.49 10.95 -23.38
C ALA A 203 0.04 10.86 -23.55
#